data_7ad238af38fb444cac82c1868d59c991
#
_entry.id   7ad238af38fb444cac82c1868d59c991
#
_cell.length_a   1.000
_cell.length_b   1.000
_cell.length_c   1.000
_cell.angle_alpha   90.00
_cell.angle_beta   90.00
_cell.angle_gamma   90.00
#
_symmetry.space_group_name_H-M   'P 1'
#
loop_
_entity.id
_entity.type
_entity.pdbx_description
1 polymer ?
#
loop_
_entity_poly.entity_id
_entity_poly.type
_entity_poly.pdbx_seq_one_letter_code
_entity_poly.pdbx_strand_id
1 'polypeptide(L)'
;RQRQMETAMRAQREKVQLLQKGGADPQEVMLQKAQYQGQLNEYAVFSRKMGLKEERERIYIDGRGRVAPSKDTLRTAQKIMNTDYLFERGKIANIMGVNKNAIDFGKMDEKSKKSVYNGIKKVFAQFPELRGYTNKVLYDPDIKGYAMSKSMQGVLKIGSKFSNYKELKRRYDRDVRMQFHPAGTNADAIIIHEMGHQLDGYLTQRGVWGGNVSLYGTTRTSVAVKREVLQQLGYFDYIRAERAEWTRMGYKGRELNEALEFSKKEFITKHISEYANKNEREFFAECFAEYLMSARPREAAKIFGEVLEKIMEGLR
;
A
#
# COMPACT_ATOMS: atom_id res chain seq x y z
N ARG A 1 -10.85 11.91 -37.77
CA ARG A 1 -10.58 11.55 -36.36
C ARG A 1 -9.21 12.09 -35.90
N GLN A 2 -8.12 11.85 -36.63
CA GLN A 2 -6.79 12.41 -36.29
C GLN A 2 -6.83 13.93 -36.09
N ARG A 3 -7.30 14.69 -37.07
CA ARG A 3 -7.43 16.16 -37.00
C ARG A 3 -8.29 16.63 -35.83
N GLN A 4 -9.36 15.89 -35.49
CA GLN A 4 -10.21 16.20 -34.35
C GLN A 4 -9.47 16.02 -33.02
N MET A 5 -8.69 14.95 -32.87
CA MET A 5 -7.88 14.72 -31.69
C MET A 5 -6.78 15.76 -31.52
N GLU A 6 -6.09 16.11 -32.60
CA GLU A 6 -5.05 17.16 -32.61
C GLU A 6 -5.63 18.53 -32.25
N THR A 7 -6.81 18.87 -32.77
CA THR A 7 -7.49 20.12 -32.44
C THR A 7 -7.90 20.17 -30.98
N ALA A 8 -8.46 19.08 -30.47
CA ALA A 8 -8.84 18.96 -29.04
C ALA A 8 -7.63 19.09 -28.11
N MET A 9 -6.53 18.42 -28.43
CA MET A 9 -5.29 18.54 -27.66
C MET A 9 -4.71 19.96 -27.69
N ARG A 10 -4.75 20.65 -28.82
CA ARG A 10 -4.29 22.04 -28.93
C ARG A 10 -5.12 22.96 -28.05
N ALA A 11 -6.45 22.88 -28.16
CA ALA A 11 -7.37 23.66 -27.33
C ALA A 11 -7.16 23.40 -25.82
N GLN A 12 -6.98 22.13 -25.44
CA GLN A 12 -6.75 21.78 -24.03
C GLN A 12 -5.40 22.31 -23.53
N ARG A 13 -4.36 22.26 -24.35
CA ARG A 13 -3.04 22.85 -24.02
C ARG A 13 -3.12 24.36 -23.82
N GLU A 14 -3.81 25.08 -24.72
CA GLU A 14 -4.00 26.52 -24.60
C GLU A 14 -4.78 26.89 -23.34
N LYS A 15 -5.83 26.13 -23.02
CA LYS A 15 -6.60 26.29 -21.76
C LYS A 15 -5.72 26.16 -20.51
N VAL A 16 -4.87 25.13 -20.46
CA VAL A 16 -3.92 24.93 -19.36
C VAL A 16 -2.95 26.11 -19.25
N GLN A 17 -2.45 26.63 -20.39
CA GLN A 17 -1.53 27.77 -20.38
C GLN A 17 -2.20 29.05 -19.89
N LEU A 18 -3.44 29.31 -20.31
CA LEU A 18 -4.23 30.47 -19.87
C LEU A 18 -4.50 30.42 -18.37
N LEU A 19 -4.92 29.29 -17.84
CA LEU A 19 -5.15 29.10 -16.40
C LEU A 19 -3.89 29.30 -15.57
N GLN A 20 -2.74 28.83 -16.06
CA GLN A 20 -1.46 29.03 -15.38
C GLN A 20 -1.02 30.52 -15.38
N LYS A 21 -1.25 31.24 -16.48
CA LYS A 21 -0.93 32.67 -16.56
C LYS A 21 -1.90 33.55 -15.80
N GLY A 22 -3.15 33.12 -15.69
CA GLY A 22 -4.23 33.87 -15.04
C GLY A 22 -4.28 33.69 -13.49
N GLY A 23 -3.35 32.93 -12.92
CA GLY A 23 -3.33 32.68 -11.45
C GLY A 23 -4.51 31.85 -10.94
N ALA A 24 -5.10 31.01 -11.81
CA ALA A 24 -6.21 30.13 -11.41
C ALA A 24 -5.82 29.15 -10.30
N ASP A 25 -6.84 28.62 -9.59
CA ASP A 25 -6.66 27.64 -8.53
C ASP A 25 -5.74 26.50 -8.99
N PRO A 26 -4.71 26.18 -8.21
CA PRO A 26 -3.80 25.07 -8.51
C PRO A 26 -4.52 23.72 -8.74
N GLN A 27 -5.67 23.49 -8.11
CA GLN A 27 -6.47 22.28 -8.31
C GLN A 27 -7.12 22.26 -9.70
N GLU A 28 -7.63 23.40 -10.18
CA GLU A 28 -8.21 23.50 -11.50
C GLU A 28 -7.15 23.34 -12.60
N VAL A 29 -5.99 23.96 -12.42
CA VAL A 29 -4.84 23.79 -13.32
C VAL A 29 -4.41 22.32 -13.40
N MET A 30 -4.39 21.63 -12.26
CA MET A 30 -4.04 20.20 -12.21
C MET A 30 -5.07 19.32 -12.93
N LEU A 31 -6.36 19.58 -12.75
CA LEU A 31 -7.42 18.84 -13.43
C LEU A 31 -7.32 18.98 -14.95
N GLN A 32 -7.09 20.19 -15.44
CA GLN A 32 -6.96 20.47 -16.88
C GLN A 32 -5.68 19.83 -17.47
N LYS A 33 -4.58 19.78 -16.70
CA LYS A 33 -3.36 19.05 -17.10
C LYS A 33 -3.59 17.54 -17.19
N ALA A 34 -4.33 16.97 -16.25
CA ALA A 34 -4.65 15.55 -16.27
C ALA A 34 -5.52 15.19 -17.50
N GLN A 35 -6.48 16.04 -17.86
CA GLN A 35 -7.29 15.86 -19.06
C GLN A 35 -6.44 15.94 -20.34
N TYR A 36 -5.52 16.90 -20.43
CA TYR A 36 -4.58 16.99 -21.54
C TYR A 36 -3.71 15.76 -21.68
N GLN A 37 -3.18 15.22 -20.58
CA GLN A 37 -2.38 14.01 -20.59
C GLN A 37 -3.20 12.78 -21.02
N GLY A 38 -4.46 12.69 -20.63
CA GLY A 38 -5.38 11.66 -21.11
C GLY A 38 -5.55 11.68 -22.62
N GLN A 39 -5.76 12.86 -23.19
CA GLN A 39 -5.89 13.05 -24.64
C GLN A 39 -4.60 12.68 -25.39
N LEU A 40 -3.42 13.05 -24.86
CA LEU A 40 -2.13 12.65 -25.43
C LEU A 40 -1.95 11.14 -25.46
N ASN A 41 -2.35 10.44 -24.41
CA ASN A 41 -2.26 8.98 -24.34
C ASN A 41 -3.21 8.32 -25.35
N GLU A 42 -4.44 8.81 -25.47
CA GLU A 42 -5.40 8.32 -26.46
C GLU A 42 -4.90 8.54 -27.90
N TYR A 43 -4.33 9.69 -28.18
CA TYR A 43 -3.75 9.99 -29.48
C TYR A 43 -2.57 9.07 -29.80
N ALA A 44 -1.69 8.83 -28.84
CA ALA A 44 -0.54 7.92 -29.01
C ALA A 44 -0.99 6.48 -29.31
N VAL A 45 -2.05 6.00 -28.64
CA VAL A 45 -2.65 4.68 -28.92
C VAL A 45 -3.27 4.64 -30.32
N PHE A 46 -4.02 5.68 -30.68
CA PHE A 46 -4.62 5.81 -32.00
C PHE A 46 -3.58 5.84 -33.13
N SER A 47 -2.53 6.66 -32.98
CA SER A 47 -1.45 6.80 -33.96
C SER A 47 -0.72 5.47 -34.18
N ARG A 48 -0.44 4.71 -33.12
CA ARG A 48 0.16 3.35 -33.23
C ARG A 48 -0.76 2.37 -33.97
N LYS A 49 -2.06 2.37 -33.66
CA LYS A 49 -3.04 1.48 -34.33
C LYS A 49 -3.20 1.79 -35.80
N MET A 50 -3.07 3.06 -36.19
CA MET A 50 -3.27 3.50 -37.56
C MET A 50 -1.97 3.51 -38.38
N GLY A 51 -0.83 3.14 -37.79
CA GLY A 51 0.47 3.17 -38.47
C GLY A 51 0.86 4.58 -38.95
N LEU A 52 0.31 5.64 -38.34
CA LEU A 52 0.60 7.02 -38.70
C LEU A 52 2.05 7.33 -38.31
N LYS A 53 2.87 7.70 -39.28
CA LYS A 53 4.20 8.25 -39.03
C LYS A 53 4.03 9.56 -38.28
N GLU A 54 4.64 9.67 -37.10
CA GLU A 54 4.76 10.98 -36.43
C GLU A 54 5.69 11.85 -37.27
N GLU A 55 5.11 12.80 -38.01
CA GLU A 55 5.83 13.65 -38.96
C GLU A 55 6.72 14.73 -38.29
N ARG A 56 6.96 14.70 -36.99
CA ARG A 56 7.60 15.80 -36.27
C ARG A 56 8.75 15.50 -35.33
N GLU A 57 9.32 14.31 -35.36
CA GLU A 57 10.61 14.10 -34.75
C GLU A 57 11.66 13.82 -35.82
N ARG A 58 12.69 14.63 -35.84
CA ARG A 58 13.89 14.31 -36.62
C ARG A 58 14.46 13.02 -36.03
N ILE A 59 14.18 11.89 -36.70
CA ILE A 59 14.65 10.57 -36.32
C ILE A 59 16.15 10.58 -36.60
N TYR A 60 16.96 10.59 -35.58
CA TYR A 60 18.38 10.32 -35.70
C TYR A 60 18.55 8.82 -35.90
N ILE A 61 18.95 8.42 -37.09
CA ILE A 61 19.36 7.06 -37.36
C ILE A 61 20.86 6.98 -36.98
N ASP A 62 21.21 6.16 -35.98
CA ASP A 62 22.60 5.89 -35.65
C ASP A 62 23.27 5.16 -36.83
N GLY A 63 24.62 5.15 -36.87
CA GLY A 63 25.40 4.50 -37.96
C GLY A 63 25.17 2.98 -38.08
N ARG A 64 24.21 2.40 -37.32
CA ARG A 64 23.79 1.00 -37.39
C ARG A 64 22.32 0.83 -37.81
N GLY A 65 21.70 1.91 -38.32
CA GLY A 65 20.30 1.88 -38.78
C GLY A 65 19.25 1.84 -37.67
N ARG A 66 19.62 2.07 -36.39
CA ARG A 66 18.68 2.11 -35.28
C ARG A 66 18.15 3.51 -35.07
N VAL A 67 16.84 3.60 -34.88
CA VAL A 67 16.15 4.85 -34.57
C VAL A 67 16.41 5.20 -33.10
N ALA A 68 17.20 6.23 -32.84
CA ALA A 68 17.41 6.76 -31.49
C ALA A 68 16.50 7.99 -31.29
N PRO A 69 15.83 8.13 -30.14
CA PRO A 69 15.09 9.35 -29.81
C PRO A 69 16.05 10.55 -29.70
N SER A 70 15.61 11.70 -30.19
CA SER A 70 16.41 12.93 -30.11
C SER A 70 16.71 13.27 -28.64
N LYS A 71 17.80 14.02 -28.36
CA LYS A 71 18.13 14.49 -27.00
C LYS A 71 16.98 15.31 -26.39
N ASP A 72 16.19 16.00 -27.19
CA ASP A 72 15.04 16.78 -26.74
C ASP A 72 13.84 15.89 -26.42
N THR A 73 13.64 14.81 -27.17
CA THR A 73 12.64 13.77 -26.86
C THR A 73 12.96 13.07 -25.53
N LEU A 74 14.23 12.72 -25.32
CA LEU A 74 14.69 12.13 -24.05
C LEU A 74 14.55 13.13 -22.89
N ARG A 75 14.91 14.40 -23.08
CA ARG A 75 14.70 15.47 -22.08
C ARG A 75 13.22 15.70 -21.79
N THR A 76 12.37 15.70 -22.82
CA THR A 76 10.92 15.89 -22.66
C THR A 76 10.29 14.69 -21.97
N ALA A 77 10.66 13.45 -22.35
CA ALA A 77 10.22 12.24 -21.69
C ALA A 77 10.68 12.19 -20.22
N GLN A 78 11.92 12.62 -19.95
CA GLN A 78 12.46 12.69 -18.60
C GLN A 78 11.80 13.79 -17.75
N LYS A 79 11.41 14.90 -18.39
CA LYS A 79 10.65 15.98 -17.74
C LYS A 79 9.20 15.58 -17.46
N ILE A 80 8.57 14.81 -18.37
CA ILE A 80 7.23 14.23 -18.18
C ILE A 80 7.27 13.19 -17.06
N MET A 81 8.23 12.26 -17.07
CA MET A 81 8.42 11.28 -16.00
C MET A 81 8.67 11.94 -14.64
N ASN A 82 9.49 12.99 -14.60
CA ASN A 82 9.72 13.77 -13.37
C ASN A 82 8.47 14.54 -12.92
N THR A 83 7.60 14.95 -13.84
CA THR A 83 6.34 15.65 -13.51
C THR A 83 5.31 14.68 -12.95
N ASP A 84 5.19 13.47 -13.51
CA ASP A 84 4.33 12.40 -12.97
C ASP A 84 4.81 11.92 -11.59
N TYR A 85 6.13 11.82 -11.42
CA TYR A 85 6.74 11.53 -10.14
C TYR A 85 6.44 12.59 -9.07
N LEU A 86 6.58 13.87 -9.42
CA LEU A 86 6.24 14.98 -8.53
C LEU A 86 4.75 15.01 -8.20
N PHE A 87 3.91 14.61 -9.14
CA PHE A 87 2.47 14.54 -8.97
C PHE A 87 2.07 13.46 -7.93
N GLU A 88 2.61 12.25 -8.01
CA GLU A 88 2.32 11.20 -7.03
C GLU A 88 2.81 11.58 -5.62
N ARG A 89 4.01 12.18 -5.49
CA ARG A 89 4.50 12.72 -4.22
C ARG A 89 3.56 13.76 -3.64
N GLY A 90 3.11 14.69 -4.47
CA GLY A 90 2.17 15.74 -4.06
C GLY A 90 0.83 15.19 -3.60
N LYS A 91 0.28 14.22 -4.33
CA LYS A 91 -0.98 13.55 -3.96
C LYS A 91 -0.88 12.83 -2.62
N ILE A 92 0.17 12.03 -2.41
CA ILE A 92 0.38 11.32 -1.15
C ILE A 92 0.55 12.31 0.00
N ALA A 93 1.39 13.34 -0.18
CA ALA A 93 1.62 14.36 0.82
C ALA A 93 0.32 15.09 1.21
N ASN A 94 -0.53 15.39 0.23
CA ASN A 94 -1.84 16.01 0.48
C ASN A 94 -2.79 15.09 1.26
N ILE A 95 -2.87 13.80 0.88
CA ILE A 95 -3.68 12.82 1.60
C ILE A 95 -3.19 12.69 3.06
N MET A 96 -1.89 12.62 3.26
CA MET A 96 -1.27 12.47 4.58
C MET A 96 -1.29 13.77 5.41
N GLY A 97 -1.50 14.93 4.79
CA GLY A 97 -1.43 16.24 5.46
C GLY A 97 0.01 16.66 5.81
N VAL A 98 0.99 16.32 4.95
CA VAL A 98 2.41 16.58 5.17
C VAL A 98 3.04 17.33 4.01
N ASN A 99 4.28 17.84 4.20
CA ASN A 99 5.03 18.45 3.11
C ASN A 99 5.47 17.36 2.09
N LYS A 100 5.48 17.71 0.79
CA LYS A 100 5.91 16.81 -0.30
C LYS A 100 7.34 16.26 -0.10
N ASN A 101 8.19 16.99 0.61
CA ASN A 101 9.57 16.56 0.91
C ASN A 101 9.61 15.42 1.96
N ALA A 102 8.50 15.14 2.63
CA ALA A 102 8.37 13.98 3.51
C ALA A 102 8.19 12.66 2.74
N ILE A 103 8.01 12.73 1.43
CA ILE A 103 7.82 11.57 0.55
C ILE A 103 9.06 11.39 -0.33
N ASP A 104 9.77 10.28 -0.15
CA ASP A 104 10.89 9.89 -1.00
C ASP A 104 10.66 8.48 -1.57
N PHE A 105 10.65 8.38 -2.90
CA PHE A 105 10.46 7.12 -3.62
C PHE A 105 11.79 6.51 -4.10
N GLY A 106 12.91 7.21 -3.94
CA GLY A 106 14.23 6.72 -4.32
C GLY A 106 14.26 6.06 -5.71
N LYS A 107 14.63 4.78 -5.75
CA LYS A 107 14.77 3.99 -6.99
C LYS A 107 13.54 3.13 -7.30
N MET A 108 12.38 3.41 -6.76
CA MET A 108 11.15 2.66 -7.09
C MET A 108 10.75 2.86 -8.55
N ASP A 109 10.26 1.80 -9.20
CA ASP A 109 9.62 1.92 -10.51
C ASP A 109 8.22 2.57 -10.42
N GLU A 110 7.69 3.03 -11.55
CA GLU A 110 6.42 3.78 -11.59
C GLU A 110 5.22 2.95 -11.09
N LYS A 111 5.21 1.64 -11.35
CA LYS A 111 4.13 0.76 -10.87
C LYS A 111 4.19 0.60 -9.37
N SER A 112 5.40 0.50 -8.81
CA SER A 112 5.61 0.47 -7.36
C SER A 112 5.17 1.76 -6.68
N LYS A 113 5.48 2.93 -7.25
CA LYS A 113 5.00 4.23 -6.74
C LYS A 113 3.47 4.30 -6.75
N LYS A 114 2.85 3.82 -7.83
CA LYS A 114 1.38 3.73 -7.93
C LYS A 114 0.79 2.77 -6.90
N SER A 115 1.43 1.65 -6.64
CA SER A 115 1.04 0.69 -5.59
C SER A 115 1.07 1.36 -4.21
N VAL A 116 2.14 2.10 -3.89
CA VAL A 116 2.25 2.87 -2.65
C VAL A 116 1.11 3.89 -2.54
N TYR A 117 0.88 4.65 -3.59
CA TYR A 117 -0.22 5.63 -3.64
C TYR A 117 -1.59 4.98 -3.40
N ASN A 118 -1.87 3.86 -4.08
CA ASN A 118 -3.14 3.16 -3.96
C ASN A 118 -3.36 2.64 -2.53
N GLY A 119 -2.34 2.02 -1.93
CA GLY A 119 -2.41 1.53 -0.55
C GLY A 119 -2.67 2.66 0.44
N ILE A 120 -1.91 3.74 0.39
CA ILE A 120 -2.09 4.92 1.24
C ILE A 120 -3.49 5.51 1.04
N LYS A 121 -3.89 5.78 -0.21
CA LYS A 121 -5.21 6.33 -0.52
C LYS A 121 -6.34 5.49 0.07
N LYS A 122 -6.26 4.17 -0.04
CA LYS A 122 -7.27 3.24 0.46
C LYS A 122 -7.41 3.32 1.98
N VAL A 123 -6.29 3.35 2.69
CA VAL A 123 -6.29 3.46 4.15
C VAL A 123 -6.84 4.80 4.61
N PHE A 124 -6.39 5.92 4.04
CA PHE A 124 -6.85 7.24 4.46
C PHE A 124 -8.30 7.55 4.06
N ALA A 125 -8.86 6.82 3.10
CA ALA A 125 -10.30 6.92 2.77
C ALA A 125 -11.18 6.36 3.89
N GLN A 126 -10.70 5.38 4.66
CA GLN A 126 -11.44 4.77 5.77
C GLN A 126 -11.00 5.31 7.15
N PHE A 127 -9.71 5.67 7.27
CA PHE A 127 -9.08 6.13 8.51
C PHE A 127 -8.43 7.50 8.32
N PRO A 128 -9.23 8.56 8.08
CA PRO A 128 -8.70 9.92 7.89
C PRO A 128 -8.01 10.46 9.16
N GLU A 129 -8.27 9.86 10.31
CA GLU A 129 -7.66 10.19 11.61
C GLU A 129 -6.14 9.98 11.61
N LEU A 130 -5.61 9.15 10.72
CA LEU A 130 -4.16 8.97 10.53
C LEU A 130 -3.48 10.18 9.87
N ARG A 131 -4.26 11.18 9.42
CA ARG A 131 -3.72 12.40 8.82
C ARG A 131 -2.83 13.15 9.80
N GLY A 132 -1.62 13.45 9.38
CA GLY A 132 -0.59 14.05 10.23
C GLY A 132 0.12 13.08 11.18
N TYR A 133 -0.45 11.92 11.47
CA TYR A 133 0.22 10.88 12.25
C TYR A 133 1.28 10.15 11.40
N THR A 134 0.89 9.57 10.28
CA THR A 134 1.85 9.06 9.31
C THR A 134 2.48 10.26 8.60
N ASN A 135 3.73 10.55 8.92
CA ASN A 135 4.36 11.82 8.58
C ASN A 135 5.50 11.70 7.56
N LYS A 136 5.97 10.49 7.26
CA LYS A 136 7.03 10.23 6.27
C LYS A 136 6.83 8.93 5.53
N VAL A 137 7.15 8.94 4.23
CA VAL A 137 7.28 7.74 3.38
C VAL A 137 8.66 7.81 2.72
N LEU A 138 9.53 6.87 3.04
CA LEU A 138 10.94 6.91 2.65
C LEU A 138 11.32 5.60 1.95
N TYR A 139 12.01 5.71 0.81
CA TYR A 139 12.70 4.58 0.22
C TYR A 139 13.97 4.30 1.01
N ASP A 140 14.13 3.05 1.44
CA ASP A 140 15.32 2.61 2.20
C ASP A 140 15.81 1.28 1.60
N PRO A 141 16.92 1.32 0.81
CA PRO A 141 17.42 0.14 0.12
C PRO A 141 17.96 -0.94 1.06
N ASP A 142 18.27 -0.59 2.33
CA ASP A 142 18.84 -1.52 3.31
C ASP A 142 17.80 -2.42 3.96
N ILE A 143 16.50 -2.14 3.72
CA ILE A 143 15.43 -3.01 4.20
C ILE A 143 15.43 -4.32 3.43
N LYS A 144 15.67 -5.43 4.15
CA LYS A 144 15.69 -6.79 3.61
C LYS A 144 14.28 -7.31 3.26
N GLY A 145 13.25 -6.82 3.97
CA GLY A 145 11.82 -7.12 3.75
C GLY A 145 11.24 -6.39 2.54
N TYR A 146 9.92 -6.33 2.49
CA TYR A 146 9.20 -5.52 1.52
C TYR A 146 9.18 -4.05 1.94
N ALA A 147 8.75 -3.80 3.17
CA ALA A 147 8.64 -2.49 3.78
C ALA A 147 8.77 -2.62 5.31
N MET A 148 8.73 -1.52 6.03
CA MET A 148 8.80 -1.46 7.49
C MET A 148 8.07 -0.22 8.01
N SER A 149 7.23 -0.39 8.99
CA SER A 149 6.62 0.70 9.74
C SER A 149 7.38 1.00 11.03
N LYS A 150 7.83 2.24 11.20
CA LYS A 150 8.19 2.79 12.50
C LYS A 150 6.96 3.49 13.09
N SER A 151 5.98 2.69 13.50
CA SER A 151 4.63 3.14 13.82
C SER A 151 4.57 4.24 14.87
N MET A 152 5.38 4.16 15.95
CA MET A 152 5.41 5.19 16.99
C MET A 152 6.04 6.52 16.53
N GLN A 153 6.70 6.54 15.38
CA GLN A 153 7.34 7.71 14.78
C GLN A 153 6.59 8.24 13.56
N GLY A 154 5.52 7.56 13.13
CA GLY A 154 4.76 7.92 11.94
C GLY A 154 5.53 7.73 10.62
N VAL A 155 6.55 6.86 10.57
CA VAL A 155 7.43 6.69 9.41
C VAL A 155 7.16 5.35 8.74
N LEU A 156 6.88 5.39 7.43
CA LEU A 156 6.81 4.24 6.53
C LEU A 156 8.09 4.17 5.70
N LYS A 157 8.84 3.08 5.82
CA LYS A 157 10.03 2.80 5.02
C LYS A 157 9.73 1.72 3.99
N ILE A 158 10.17 1.91 2.77
CA ILE A 158 9.90 1.03 1.63
C ILE A 158 11.21 0.47 1.10
N GLY A 159 11.31 -0.87 1.05
CA GLY A 159 12.54 -1.58 0.71
C GLY A 159 12.85 -1.63 -0.78
N SER A 160 14.06 -2.08 -1.09
CA SER A 160 14.60 -2.20 -2.45
C SER A 160 13.79 -3.11 -3.39
N LYS A 161 12.97 -4.03 -2.85
CA LYS A 161 12.09 -4.89 -3.65
C LYS A 161 11.05 -4.10 -4.46
N PHE A 162 10.75 -2.85 -4.06
CA PHE A 162 9.89 -1.94 -4.81
C PHE A 162 10.57 -1.27 -6.01
N SER A 163 11.84 -1.55 -6.28
CA SER A 163 12.50 -1.11 -7.52
C SER A 163 12.04 -1.90 -8.76
N ASN A 164 11.37 -3.05 -8.58
CA ASN A 164 10.83 -3.88 -9.65
C ASN A 164 9.47 -4.48 -9.27
N TYR A 165 8.39 -3.80 -9.66
CA TYR A 165 7.02 -4.21 -9.33
C TYR A 165 6.64 -5.60 -9.86
N LYS A 166 7.13 -5.97 -11.05
CA LYS A 166 6.82 -7.30 -11.62
C LYS A 166 7.36 -8.42 -10.74
N GLU A 167 8.59 -8.27 -10.27
CA GLU A 167 9.20 -9.25 -9.37
C GLU A 167 8.58 -9.21 -7.97
N LEU A 168 8.31 -8.01 -7.45
CA LEU A 168 7.60 -7.81 -6.19
C LEU A 168 6.25 -8.56 -6.20
N LYS A 169 5.44 -8.31 -7.24
CA LYS A 169 4.14 -8.97 -7.40
C LYS A 169 4.26 -10.49 -7.49
N ARG A 170 5.21 -11.00 -8.28
CA ARG A 170 5.42 -12.45 -8.43
C ARG A 170 5.76 -13.12 -7.09
N ARG A 171 6.61 -12.47 -6.28
CA ARG A 171 6.98 -12.97 -4.95
C ARG A 171 5.80 -12.93 -4.00
N TYR A 172 5.12 -11.81 -3.92
CA TYR A 172 3.96 -11.65 -3.04
C TYR A 172 2.83 -12.63 -3.39
N ASP A 173 2.50 -12.78 -4.69
CA ASP A 173 1.48 -13.74 -5.15
C ASP A 173 1.85 -15.19 -4.77
N ARG A 174 3.14 -15.54 -4.78
CA ARG A 174 3.61 -16.85 -4.29
C ARG A 174 3.39 -16.96 -2.77
N ASP A 175 3.78 -15.94 -2.01
CA ASP A 175 3.69 -15.94 -0.55
C ASP A 175 2.21 -16.03 -0.10
N VAL A 176 1.27 -15.42 -0.84
CA VAL A 176 -0.18 -15.59 -0.62
C VAL A 176 -0.62 -17.04 -0.91
N ARG A 177 -0.18 -17.64 -2.02
CA ARG A 177 -0.53 -19.05 -2.32
C ARG A 177 -0.01 -20.03 -1.27
N MET A 178 1.12 -19.72 -0.65
CA MET A 178 1.70 -20.50 0.45
C MET A 178 1.10 -20.16 1.83
N GLN A 179 0.06 -19.34 1.89
CA GLN A 179 -0.58 -18.86 3.11
C GLN A 179 0.37 -18.07 4.04
N PHE A 180 1.52 -17.63 3.53
CA PHE A 180 2.42 -16.77 4.29
C PHE A 180 1.81 -15.39 4.53
N HIS A 181 1.09 -14.85 3.55
CA HIS A 181 0.25 -13.64 3.65
C HIS A 181 -1.24 -13.97 3.43
N PRO A 182 -2.16 -13.07 3.81
CA PRO A 182 -3.60 -13.34 3.82
C PRO A 182 -4.15 -13.62 2.43
N ALA A 183 -5.14 -14.49 2.37
CA ALA A 183 -5.85 -14.83 1.14
C ALA A 183 -6.61 -13.61 0.57
N GLY A 184 -6.73 -13.56 -0.76
CA GLY A 184 -7.45 -12.48 -1.43
C GLY A 184 -6.72 -11.13 -1.48
N THR A 185 -5.44 -11.10 -1.06
CA THR A 185 -4.58 -9.92 -1.13
C THR A 185 -3.65 -9.96 -2.35
N ASN A 186 -3.02 -8.85 -2.66
CA ASN A 186 -2.02 -8.69 -3.72
C ASN A 186 -0.87 -7.78 -3.24
N ALA A 187 0.10 -7.47 -4.09
CA ALA A 187 1.27 -6.69 -3.70
C ALA A 187 0.95 -5.29 -3.13
N ASP A 188 -0.20 -4.69 -3.45
CA ASP A 188 -0.64 -3.42 -2.87
C ASP A 188 -0.95 -3.54 -1.37
N ALA A 189 -1.26 -4.77 -0.90
CA ALA A 189 -1.51 -5.05 0.50
C ALA A 189 -0.27 -4.86 1.39
N ILE A 190 0.94 -4.88 0.84
CA ILE A 190 2.17 -4.60 1.60
C ILE A 190 2.08 -3.24 2.28
N ILE A 191 1.65 -2.22 1.53
CA ILE A 191 1.52 -0.87 2.07
C ILE A 191 0.38 -0.77 3.07
N ILE A 192 -0.72 -1.47 2.83
CA ILE A 192 -1.86 -1.52 3.75
C ILE A 192 -1.45 -2.21 5.05
N HIS A 193 -0.72 -3.31 4.98
CA HIS A 193 -0.14 -3.99 6.15
C HIS A 193 0.71 -3.03 7.00
N GLU A 194 1.63 -2.31 6.38
CA GLU A 194 2.48 -1.34 7.08
C GLU A 194 1.66 -0.16 7.66
N MET A 195 0.60 0.24 6.97
CA MET A 195 -0.34 1.23 7.49
C MET A 195 -1.18 0.68 8.64
N GLY A 196 -1.42 -0.64 8.69
CA GLY A 196 -1.99 -1.33 9.87
C GLY A 196 -1.12 -1.14 11.11
N HIS A 197 0.20 -1.25 10.97
CA HIS A 197 1.12 -0.92 12.07
C HIS A 197 1.07 0.57 12.46
N GLN A 198 0.87 1.49 11.49
CA GLN A 198 0.68 2.91 11.81
C GLN A 198 -0.59 3.12 12.63
N LEU A 199 -1.68 2.46 12.25
CA LEU A 199 -2.96 2.53 12.97
C LEU A 199 -2.82 1.95 14.39
N ASP A 200 -2.21 0.78 14.58
CA ASP A 200 -1.93 0.21 15.91
C ASP A 200 -1.11 1.20 16.76
N GLY A 201 -0.09 1.84 16.18
CA GLY A 201 0.70 2.87 16.85
C GLY A 201 -0.12 4.09 17.27
N TYR A 202 -0.98 4.58 16.38
CA TYR A 202 -1.89 5.70 16.62
C TYR A 202 -2.85 5.40 17.78
N LEU A 203 -3.50 4.25 17.75
CA LEU A 203 -4.44 3.82 18.79
C LEU A 203 -3.73 3.61 20.14
N THR A 204 -2.53 3.03 20.11
CA THR A 204 -1.70 2.80 21.29
C THR A 204 -1.34 4.12 21.98
N GLN A 205 -0.92 5.14 21.23
CA GLN A 205 -0.57 6.46 21.79
C GLN A 205 -1.77 7.18 22.39
N ARG A 206 -2.99 6.83 21.97
CA ARG A 206 -4.24 7.40 22.51
C ARG A 206 -4.80 6.61 23.68
N GLY A 207 -4.12 5.57 24.11
CA GLY A 207 -4.56 4.74 25.25
C GLY A 207 -5.78 3.87 24.95
N VAL A 208 -6.09 3.63 23.66
CA VAL A 208 -7.29 2.91 23.26
C VAL A 208 -7.14 1.42 23.52
N TRP A 209 -8.18 0.81 24.11
CA TRP A 209 -8.24 -0.63 24.40
C TRP A 209 -6.96 -1.16 25.11
N GLY A 210 -6.56 -0.44 26.18
CA GLY A 210 -5.39 -0.83 26.98
C GLY A 210 -4.06 -0.52 26.34
N GLY A 211 -4.04 0.18 25.20
CA GLY A 211 -2.81 0.78 24.64
C GLY A 211 -2.20 1.72 25.68
N ASN A 212 -0.90 1.63 25.91
CA ASN A 212 -0.19 2.49 26.85
C ASN A 212 1.25 2.69 26.42
N VAL A 213 1.73 3.93 26.53
CA VAL A 213 3.13 4.29 26.34
C VAL A 213 3.64 4.90 27.64
N SER A 214 4.52 4.21 28.33
CA SER A 214 5.09 4.66 29.58
C SER A 214 6.61 4.49 29.58
N LEU A 215 7.26 5.06 30.59
CA LEU A 215 8.70 4.87 30.83
C LEU A 215 9.08 3.42 31.10
N TYR A 216 8.13 2.60 31.54
CA TYR A 216 8.34 1.18 31.88
C TYR A 216 8.01 0.22 30.73
N GLY A 217 7.54 0.74 29.58
CA GLY A 217 7.24 -0.08 28.41
C GLY A 217 6.01 0.39 27.64
N THR A 218 5.74 -0.31 26.55
CA THR A 218 4.59 -0.03 25.68
C THR A 218 3.69 -1.25 25.61
N THR A 219 2.44 -1.11 26.03
CA THR A 219 1.38 -2.09 25.76
C THR A 219 0.64 -1.66 24.51
N ARG A 220 0.56 -2.52 23.50
CA ARG A 220 -0.06 -2.23 22.22
C ARG A 220 -1.55 -2.51 22.20
N THR A 221 -2.31 -1.68 21.51
CA THR A 221 -3.74 -1.92 21.24
C THR A 221 -3.96 -3.24 20.50
N SER A 222 -3.03 -3.64 19.63
CA SER A 222 -3.06 -4.92 18.92
C SER A 222 -3.13 -6.15 19.83
N VAL A 223 -2.66 -6.08 21.07
CA VAL A 223 -2.77 -7.17 22.06
C VAL A 223 -4.24 -7.45 22.40
N ALA A 224 -4.99 -6.40 22.75
CA ALA A 224 -6.40 -6.51 23.08
C ALA A 224 -7.26 -6.87 21.85
N VAL A 225 -6.95 -6.27 20.70
CA VAL A 225 -7.65 -6.57 19.43
C VAL A 225 -7.44 -8.04 19.04
N LYS A 226 -6.22 -8.56 19.08
CA LYS A 226 -5.95 -9.99 18.81
C LYS A 226 -6.75 -10.89 19.74
N ARG A 227 -6.76 -10.60 21.03
CA ARG A 227 -7.51 -11.38 22.01
C ARG A 227 -9.00 -11.41 21.68
N GLU A 228 -9.60 -10.27 21.38
CA GLU A 228 -11.01 -10.13 21.03
C GLU A 228 -11.37 -10.91 19.77
N VAL A 229 -10.59 -10.73 18.69
CA VAL A 229 -10.79 -11.45 17.43
C VAL A 229 -10.69 -12.96 17.64
N LEU A 230 -9.69 -13.44 18.36
CA LEU A 230 -9.51 -14.87 18.65
C LEU A 230 -10.63 -15.41 19.54
N GLN A 231 -11.14 -14.62 20.49
CA GLN A 231 -12.27 -15.02 21.32
C GLN A 231 -13.54 -15.23 20.49
N GLN A 232 -13.86 -14.30 19.61
CA GLN A 232 -15.05 -14.38 18.74
C GLN A 232 -14.93 -15.51 17.70
N LEU A 233 -13.68 -15.85 17.27
CA LEU A 233 -13.41 -17.01 16.40
C LEU A 233 -13.54 -18.38 17.12
N GLY A 234 -13.77 -18.43 18.44
CA GLY A 234 -13.81 -19.67 19.19
C GLY A 234 -12.43 -20.30 19.44
N TYR A 235 -11.34 -19.54 19.28
CA TYR A 235 -9.96 -20.01 19.42
C TYR A 235 -9.71 -20.67 20.79
N PHE A 236 -10.22 -20.08 21.86
CA PHE A 236 -9.96 -20.61 23.21
C PHE A 236 -10.66 -21.94 23.46
N ASP A 237 -11.83 -22.15 22.88
CA ASP A 237 -12.55 -23.43 22.95
C ASP A 237 -11.86 -24.50 22.08
N TYR A 238 -11.41 -24.10 20.89
CA TYR A 238 -10.59 -24.95 20.03
C TYR A 238 -9.33 -25.42 20.76
N ILE A 239 -8.55 -24.55 21.38
CA ILE A 239 -7.33 -24.93 22.10
C ILE A 239 -7.63 -25.78 23.33
N ARG A 240 -8.78 -25.58 23.98
CA ARG A 240 -9.22 -26.43 25.09
C ARG A 240 -9.53 -27.86 24.61
N ALA A 241 -10.21 -27.99 23.49
CA ALA A 241 -10.50 -29.27 22.85
C ALA A 241 -9.21 -29.98 22.39
N GLU A 242 -8.30 -29.28 21.74
CA GLU A 242 -6.98 -29.77 21.32
C GLU A 242 -6.18 -30.31 22.54
N ARG A 243 -6.16 -29.54 23.64
CA ARG A 243 -5.49 -29.98 24.87
C ARG A 243 -6.06 -31.31 25.41
N ALA A 244 -7.39 -31.45 25.43
CA ALA A 244 -8.05 -32.67 25.88
C ALA A 244 -7.68 -33.85 24.95
N GLU A 245 -7.68 -33.65 23.66
CA GLU A 245 -7.36 -34.67 22.66
C GLU A 245 -5.88 -35.10 22.73
N TRP A 246 -4.93 -34.15 22.75
CA TRP A 246 -3.52 -34.48 22.92
C TRP A 246 -3.23 -35.21 24.24
N THR A 247 -3.93 -34.82 25.34
CA THR A 247 -3.81 -35.49 26.63
C THR A 247 -4.35 -36.93 26.55
N ARG A 248 -5.49 -37.13 25.86
CA ARG A 248 -6.08 -38.46 25.62
C ARG A 248 -5.14 -39.37 24.81
N MET A 249 -4.38 -38.80 23.87
CA MET A 249 -3.35 -39.49 23.10
C MET A 249 -2.08 -39.79 23.90
N GLY A 250 -2.00 -39.36 25.18
CA GLY A 250 -0.88 -39.66 26.07
C GLY A 250 0.20 -38.58 26.14
N TYR A 251 0.06 -37.46 25.42
CA TYR A 251 1.00 -36.33 25.45
C TYR A 251 0.99 -35.67 26.83
N LYS A 252 2.17 -35.36 27.37
CA LYS A 252 2.33 -34.75 28.71
C LYS A 252 3.50 -33.77 28.72
N GLY A 253 3.50 -32.89 29.71
CA GLY A 253 4.62 -31.97 29.98
C GLY A 253 5.05 -31.18 28.71
N ARG A 254 6.30 -31.34 28.34
CA ARG A 254 6.90 -30.61 27.20
C ARG A 254 6.25 -31.00 25.86
N GLU A 255 6.02 -32.29 25.63
CA GLU A 255 5.42 -32.77 24.37
C GLU A 255 4.01 -32.21 24.17
N LEU A 256 3.19 -32.17 25.22
CA LEU A 256 1.87 -31.55 25.17
C LEU A 256 1.95 -30.07 24.84
N ASN A 257 2.91 -29.34 25.40
CA ASN A 257 3.07 -27.94 25.12
C ASN A 257 3.50 -27.69 23.64
N GLU A 258 4.41 -28.50 23.11
CA GLU A 258 4.84 -28.44 21.72
C GLU A 258 3.68 -28.73 20.74
N ALA A 259 2.87 -29.77 21.04
CA ALA A 259 1.66 -30.09 20.27
C ALA A 259 0.64 -28.95 20.30
N LEU A 260 0.43 -28.33 21.45
CA LEU A 260 -0.47 -27.17 21.58
C LEU A 260 0.06 -25.93 20.86
N GLU A 261 1.37 -25.69 20.87
CA GLU A 261 1.96 -24.60 20.06
C GLU A 261 1.78 -24.83 18.57
N PHE A 262 1.85 -26.09 18.12
CA PHE A 262 1.52 -26.43 16.73
C PHE A 262 0.04 -26.13 16.42
N SER A 263 -0.90 -26.63 17.24
CA SER A 263 -2.34 -26.37 17.06
C SER A 263 -2.68 -24.87 17.05
N LYS A 264 -2.05 -24.07 17.92
CA LYS A 264 -2.20 -22.61 17.95
C LYS A 264 -1.78 -21.96 16.64
N LYS A 265 -0.59 -22.34 16.13
CA LYS A 265 -0.06 -21.80 14.87
C LYS A 265 -0.92 -22.22 13.68
N GLU A 266 -1.36 -23.46 13.64
CA GLU A 266 -2.23 -23.98 12.59
C GLU A 266 -3.55 -23.21 12.54
N PHE A 267 -4.19 -22.99 13.70
CA PHE A 267 -5.42 -22.20 13.76
C PHE A 267 -5.24 -20.81 13.17
N ILE A 268 -4.22 -20.05 13.60
CA ILE A 268 -3.98 -18.69 13.12
C ILE A 268 -3.63 -18.70 11.63
N THR A 269 -2.80 -19.64 11.17
CA THR A 269 -2.45 -19.76 9.74
C THR A 269 -3.69 -20.01 8.88
N LYS A 270 -4.56 -20.94 9.31
CA LYS A 270 -5.80 -21.27 8.62
C LYS A 270 -6.75 -20.08 8.51
N HIS A 271 -6.91 -19.33 9.58
CA HIS A 271 -7.89 -18.25 9.67
C HIS A 271 -7.36 -16.90 9.16
N ILE A 272 -6.03 -16.70 9.14
CA ILE A 272 -5.39 -15.43 8.75
C ILE A 272 -4.20 -15.69 7.81
N SER A 273 -3.01 -16.01 8.38
CA SER A 273 -1.79 -16.27 7.63
C SER A 273 -0.70 -16.83 8.55
N GLU A 274 0.33 -17.43 7.97
CA GLU A 274 1.51 -17.85 8.71
C GLU A 274 2.20 -16.68 9.40
N TYR A 275 2.31 -15.54 8.69
CA TYR A 275 2.99 -14.34 9.20
C TYR A 275 2.28 -13.71 10.42
N ALA A 276 0.96 -13.86 10.53
CA ALA A 276 0.18 -13.43 11.70
C ALA A 276 0.58 -14.15 13.01
N ASN A 277 1.25 -15.31 12.93
CA ASN A 277 1.75 -16.03 14.11
C ASN A 277 2.96 -15.33 14.77
N LYS A 278 3.63 -14.42 14.09
CA LYS A 278 4.89 -13.84 14.56
C LYS A 278 4.74 -13.06 15.88
N ASN A 279 3.72 -12.23 15.96
CA ASN A 279 3.32 -11.48 17.17
C ASN A 279 1.97 -10.77 16.94
N GLU A 280 1.46 -10.06 17.97
CA GLU A 280 0.18 -9.36 17.95
C GLU A 280 0.12 -8.23 16.91
N ARG A 281 1.23 -7.57 16.68
CA ARG A 281 1.31 -6.47 15.69
C ARG A 281 1.19 -6.98 14.26
N GLU A 282 1.85 -8.11 13.96
CA GLU A 282 1.73 -8.74 12.64
C GLU A 282 0.33 -9.34 12.46
N PHE A 283 -0.25 -9.93 13.50
CA PHE A 283 -1.65 -10.39 13.48
C PHE A 283 -2.60 -9.24 13.12
N PHE A 284 -2.46 -8.09 13.77
CA PHE A 284 -3.26 -6.90 13.50
C PHE A 284 -3.08 -6.43 12.05
N ALA A 285 -1.84 -6.31 11.59
CA ALA A 285 -1.52 -5.81 10.25
C ALA A 285 -1.98 -6.77 9.13
N GLU A 286 -1.91 -8.09 9.34
CA GLU A 286 -2.40 -9.10 8.40
C GLU A 286 -3.94 -9.10 8.33
N CYS A 287 -4.63 -9.04 9.47
CA CYS A 287 -6.09 -8.87 9.49
C CYS A 287 -6.51 -7.58 8.80
N PHE A 288 -5.82 -6.48 9.06
CA PHE A 288 -6.08 -5.18 8.44
C PHE A 288 -5.89 -5.21 6.92
N ALA A 289 -4.83 -5.88 6.46
CA ALA A 289 -4.55 -6.03 5.04
C ALA A 289 -5.65 -6.84 4.33
N GLU A 290 -6.09 -7.96 4.92
CA GLU A 290 -7.17 -8.76 4.36
C GLU A 290 -8.52 -8.03 4.40
N TYR A 291 -8.87 -7.40 5.52
CA TYR A 291 -10.10 -6.63 5.68
C TYR A 291 -10.25 -5.55 4.60
N LEU A 292 -9.17 -4.81 4.34
CA LEU A 292 -9.21 -3.72 3.35
C LEU A 292 -9.09 -4.20 1.91
N MET A 293 -8.38 -5.29 1.64
CA MET A 293 -8.03 -5.68 0.26
C MET A 293 -8.90 -6.77 -0.31
N SER A 294 -9.31 -7.75 0.51
CA SER A 294 -10.05 -8.90 0.00
C SER A 294 -11.48 -8.51 -0.38
N ALA A 295 -11.91 -8.91 -1.57
CA ALA A 295 -13.32 -8.78 -1.95
C ALA A 295 -14.23 -9.74 -1.16
N ARG A 296 -13.64 -10.79 -0.55
CA ARG A 296 -14.31 -11.77 0.30
C ARG A 296 -13.41 -12.08 1.50
N PRO A 297 -13.34 -11.15 2.48
CA PRO A 297 -12.51 -11.36 3.65
C PRO A 297 -13.01 -12.57 4.44
N ARG A 298 -12.08 -13.35 4.98
CA ARG A 298 -12.38 -14.47 5.86
C ARG A 298 -12.96 -13.96 7.18
N GLU A 299 -13.53 -14.86 7.96
CA GLU A 299 -14.24 -14.52 9.20
C GLU A 299 -13.37 -13.72 10.19
N ALA A 300 -12.11 -14.11 10.36
CA ALA A 300 -11.17 -13.36 11.19
C ALA A 300 -11.02 -11.88 10.78
N ALA A 301 -10.91 -11.62 9.49
CA ALA A 301 -10.76 -10.26 8.97
C ALA A 301 -12.07 -9.46 9.07
N LYS A 302 -13.25 -10.09 9.00
CA LYS A 302 -14.54 -9.44 9.24
C LYS A 302 -14.71 -9.05 10.71
N ILE A 303 -14.50 -10.01 11.62
CA ILE A 303 -14.52 -9.76 13.06
C ILE A 303 -13.53 -8.64 13.42
N PHE A 304 -12.32 -8.68 12.86
CA PHE A 304 -11.34 -7.62 13.04
C PHE A 304 -11.88 -6.25 12.59
N GLY A 305 -12.55 -6.19 11.43
CA GLY A 305 -13.19 -4.98 10.93
C GLY A 305 -14.24 -4.44 11.89
N GLU A 306 -15.15 -5.28 12.39
CA GLU A 306 -16.17 -4.91 13.36
C GLU A 306 -15.59 -4.41 14.69
N VAL A 307 -14.53 -5.08 15.19
CA VAL A 307 -13.79 -4.65 16.37
C VAL A 307 -13.15 -3.28 16.15
N LEU A 308 -12.54 -3.07 14.97
CA LEU A 308 -11.90 -1.82 14.64
C LEU A 308 -12.91 -0.68 14.48
N GLU A 309 -14.07 -0.92 13.87
CA GLU A 309 -15.14 0.06 13.75
C GLU A 309 -15.63 0.54 15.13
N LYS A 310 -15.89 -0.39 16.06
CA LYS A 310 -16.24 -0.05 17.47
C LYS A 310 -15.17 0.81 18.15
N ILE A 311 -13.90 0.49 17.91
CA ILE A 311 -12.79 1.29 18.46
C ILE A 311 -12.82 2.70 17.88
N MET A 312 -13.02 2.83 16.57
CA MET A 312 -13.00 4.13 15.89
C MET A 312 -14.22 4.98 16.23
N GLU A 313 -15.39 4.38 16.41
CA GLU A 313 -16.60 5.08 16.90
C GLU A 313 -16.38 5.70 18.29
N GLY A 314 -15.67 5.01 19.17
CA GLY A 314 -15.33 5.52 20.49
C GLY A 314 -14.30 6.67 20.49
N LEU A 315 -13.64 6.93 19.35
CA LEU A 315 -12.67 8.02 19.16
C LEU A 315 -13.24 9.25 18.46
N ARG A 316 -14.37 9.13 17.79
CA ARG A 316 -15.11 10.20 17.09
C ARG A 316 -16.09 10.86 18.01
#